data_f445516c0f78bac5b639ba9ce22ce171
#
_entry.id   f445516c0f78bac5b639ba9ce22ce171
#
_cell.length_a   1.000
_cell.length_b   1.000
_cell.length_c   1.000
_cell.angle_alpha   90.00
_cell.angle_beta   90.00
_cell.angle_gamma   90.00
#
_symmetry.space_group_name_H-M   'P 1'
#
loop_
_entity.id
_entity.type
_entity.pdbx_description
1 polymer ?
#
loop_
_entity_poly.entity_id
_entity_poly.type
_entity_poly.pdbx_seq_one_letter_code
_entity_poly.pdbx_strand_id
1 'polypeptide(L)'
;MKVFIPVTLGMLTAFGPFVTDFYLPVLPEMTSFFHTTPALASMSLTAGMIGLAAGQLFIGPLTDKYGRKRILAGSMVLFAVASLLCILSKDIIMFNLMRVLQGLAGAGGIVIAKSMSTDMYTGNELAKFMALLGAINGIAPVCAPVVGGLMAGVTSWTGVFAVILAIGLVLMVCSMFLPETLTPANRISKSVLTVYGNLFRVFRNPRFTLSALAEMASFFTFFAYIASSPFILQQVYHLSPLGYSLCFALNAIMIGAGAALATRFHNQSHCLRFAGTGMLAGTLVLALLLCSAMPLWIVMAAYVYTMVCFGMLQTPLTAIALDSERDNAGAASAIFGASGFVAGALASPLVGIGDITVSSGVVMACGAVACLLFILPLSSRLRAVAA
;
A
#
# COMPACT_ATOMS: atom_id res chain seq x y z
N MET A 1 -3.93 -20.31 22.66
CA MET A 1 -2.76 -19.48 22.36
C MET A 1 -2.09 -19.81 21.00
N LYS A 2 -1.96 -21.10 20.58
CA LYS A 2 -1.25 -21.48 19.33
C LYS A 2 -1.84 -20.89 18.04
N VAL A 3 -3.14 -20.62 17.96
CA VAL A 3 -3.83 -20.07 16.78
C VAL A 3 -4.09 -18.56 16.93
N PHE A 4 -4.31 -18.08 18.14
CA PHE A 4 -4.67 -16.68 18.43
C PHE A 4 -3.59 -15.69 17.99
N ILE A 5 -2.33 -15.94 18.33
CA ILE A 5 -1.21 -15.04 17.98
C ILE A 5 -1.04 -14.92 16.47
N PRO A 6 -0.91 -16.03 15.69
CA PRO A 6 -0.81 -15.95 14.23
C PRO A 6 -1.96 -15.22 13.57
N VAL A 7 -3.20 -15.48 13.99
CA VAL A 7 -4.39 -14.82 13.45
C VAL A 7 -4.35 -13.32 13.75
N THR A 8 -4.08 -12.93 14.98
CA THR A 8 -4.02 -11.50 15.38
C THR A 8 -2.93 -10.76 14.62
N LEU A 9 -1.70 -11.32 14.55
CA LEU A 9 -0.60 -10.70 13.80
C LEU A 9 -0.89 -10.65 12.29
N GLY A 10 -1.54 -11.67 11.73
CA GLY A 10 -2.00 -11.68 10.36
C GLY A 10 -3.01 -10.56 10.06
N MET A 11 -4.02 -10.41 10.91
CA MET A 11 -5.01 -9.34 10.78
C MET A 11 -4.38 -7.95 10.92
N LEU A 12 -3.44 -7.76 11.87
CA LEU A 12 -2.69 -6.51 12.04
C LEU A 12 -1.86 -6.18 10.78
N THR A 13 -1.30 -7.18 10.11
CA THR A 13 -0.54 -6.98 8.87
C THR A 13 -1.44 -6.53 7.71
N ALA A 14 -2.69 -7.01 7.67
CA ALA A 14 -3.67 -6.63 6.65
C ALA A 14 -4.22 -5.19 6.78
N PHE A 15 -3.84 -4.45 7.83
CA PHE A 15 -4.36 -3.10 8.08
C PHE A 15 -4.12 -2.12 6.92
N GLY A 16 -3.00 -2.25 6.19
CA GLY A 16 -2.73 -1.40 5.03
C GLY A 16 -3.89 -1.36 4.05
N PRO A 17 -4.22 -2.47 3.39
CA PRO A 17 -5.35 -2.58 2.48
C PRO A 17 -6.71 -2.23 3.12
N PHE A 18 -6.93 -2.56 4.38
CA PHE A 18 -8.17 -2.16 5.05
C PHE A 18 -8.28 -0.65 5.25
N VAL A 19 -7.20 0.02 5.54
CA VAL A 19 -7.17 1.49 5.66
C VAL A 19 -7.29 2.17 4.30
N THR A 20 -6.71 1.60 3.23
CA THR A 20 -6.66 2.23 1.91
C THR A 20 -7.81 1.79 0.99
N ASP A 21 -8.17 0.51 0.96
CA ASP A 21 -8.94 -0.06 -0.14
C ASP A 21 -10.40 -0.37 0.25
N PHE A 22 -10.68 -0.58 1.54
CA PHE A 22 -11.99 -0.99 2.03
C PHE A 22 -13.10 0.02 1.72
N TYR A 23 -12.81 1.32 1.74
CA TYR A 23 -13.79 2.39 1.53
C TYR A 23 -13.82 2.94 0.09
N LEU A 24 -12.95 2.45 -0.80
CA LEU A 24 -12.91 2.90 -2.20
C LEU A 24 -14.28 2.86 -2.90
N PRO A 25 -15.10 1.81 -2.71
CA PRO A 25 -16.41 1.74 -3.35
C PRO A 25 -17.36 2.89 -2.99
N VAL A 26 -17.19 3.50 -1.82
CA VAL A 26 -18.05 4.62 -1.33
C VAL A 26 -17.42 6.00 -1.58
N LEU A 27 -16.26 6.07 -2.21
CA LEU A 27 -15.57 7.34 -2.47
C LEU A 27 -16.41 8.31 -3.34
N PRO A 28 -17.11 7.86 -4.40
CA PRO A 28 -18.05 8.72 -5.14
C PRO A 28 -19.21 9.23 -4.30
N GLU A 29 -19.78 8.42 -3.39
CA GLU A 29 -20.82 8.83 -2.45
C GLU A 29 -20.33 9.94 -1.50
N MET A 30 -19.09 9.78 -0.97
CA MET A 30 -18.46 10.76 -0.10
C MET A 30 -18.28 12.11 -0.79
N THR A 31 -17.97 12.11 -2.10
CA THR A 31 -17.87 13.35 -2.89
C THR A 31 -19.19 14.12 -2.87
N SER A 32 -20.30 13.43 -3.03
CA SER A 32 -21.66 14.00 -2.98
C SER A 32 -22.02 14.44 -1.57
N PHE A 33 -21.72 13.63 -0.56
CA PHE A 33 -22.04 13.91 0.85
C PHE A 33 -21.32 15.17 1.37
N PHE A 34 -20.03 15.30 1.10
CA PHE A 34 -19.22 16.46 1.54
C PHE A 34 -19.30 17.63 0.58
N HIS A 35 -20.15 17.60 -0.48
CA HIS A 35 -20.26 18.64 -1.50
C HIS A 35 -18.89 19.08 -2.04
N THR A 36 -18.05 18.11 -2.39
CA THR A 36 -16.65 18.33 -2.75
C THR A 36 -16.31 17.81 -4.15
N THR A 37 -15.06 18.01 -4.59
CA THR A 37 -14.57 17.50 -5.87
C THR A 37 -13.96 16.10 -5.74
N PRO A 38 -13.91 15.30 -6.83
CA PRO A 38 -13.19 14.02 -6.83
C PRO A 38 -11.74 14.15 -6.39
N ALA A 39 -11.06 15.26 -6.72
CA ALA A 39 -9.70 15.55 -6.27
C ALA A 39 -9.59 15.61 -4.73
N LEU A 40 -10.47 16.40 -4.08
CA LEU A 40 -10.46 16.53 -2.62
C LEU A 40 -10.91 15.25 -1.91
N ALA A 41 -11.83 14.47 -2.50
CA ALA A 41 -12.19 13.15 -1.99
C ALA A 41 -11.01 12.16 -2.11
N SER A 42 -10.30 12.15 -3.24
CA SER A 42 -9.10 11.33 -3.44
C SER A 42 -7.95 11.72 -2.49
N MET A 43 -7.90 12.98 -2.02
CA MET A 43 -6.94 13.39 -0.97
C MET A 43 -7.13 12.61 0.34
N SER A 44 -8.27 11.95 0.57
CA SER A 44 -8.44 11.06 1.72
C SER A 44 -7.53 9.83 1.65
N LEU A 45 -7.24 9.34 0.44
CA LEU A 45 -6.21 8.30 0.21
C LEU A 45 -4.82 8.84 0.52
N THR A 46 -4.49 10.01 -0.06
CA THR A 46 -3.24 10.73 0.23
C THR A 46 -3.00 10.87 1.72
N ALA A 47 -4.01 11.35 2.46
CA ALA A 47 -3.95 11.56 3.89
C ALA A 47 -3.66 10.24 4.65
N GLY A 48 -4.39 9.17 4.32
CA GLY A 48 -4.15 7.84 4.89
C GLY A 48 -2.74 7.31 4.59
N MET A 49 -2.25 7.52 3.37
CA MET A 49 -0.92 7.08 2.94
C MET A 49 0.21 7.88 3.58
N ILE A 50 0.05 9.20 3.74
CA ILE A 50 1.00 10.03 4.52
C ILE A 50 1.09 9.50 5.94
N GLY A 51 -0.06 9.20 6.56
CA GLY A 51 -0.11 8.59 7.89
C GLY A 51 0.60 7.24 7.94
N LEU A 52 0.32 6.35 6.98
CA LEU A 52 0.96 5.03 6.89
C LEU A 52 2.48 5.14 6.68
N ALA A 53 2.94 6.01 5.78
CA ALA A 53 4.36 6.24 5.53
C ALA A 53 5.08 6.77 6.78
N ALA A 54 4.52 7.82 7.39
CA ALA A 54 5.05 8.38 8.62
C ALA A 54 5.09 7.32 9.74
N GLY A 55 3.98 6.60 9.92
CA GLY A 55 3.88 5.56 10.93
C GLY A 55 4.91 4.44 10.75
N GLN A 56 5.17 3.99 9.53
CA GLN A 56 6.21 2.99 9.26
C GLN A 56 7.61 3.46 9.67
N LEU A 57 7.91 4.74 9.44
CA LEU A 57 9.20 5.31 9.81
C LEU A 57 9.32 5.52 11.32
N PHE A 58 8.27 6.04 11.98
CA PHE A 58 8.35 6.46 13.38
C PHE A 58 8.07 5.33 14.37
N ILE A 59 7.12 4.43 14.08
CA ILE A 59 6.68 3.43 15.05
C ILE A 59 7.74 2.33 15.28
N GLY A 60 8.50 1.95 14.26
CA GLY A 60 9.57 0.95 14.41
C GLY A 60 10.51 1.27 15.58
N PRO A 61 11.27 2.38 15.52
CA PRO A 61 12.17 2.79 16.60
C PRO A 61 11.49 3.03 17.94
N LEU A 62 10.22 3.49 17.96
CA LEU A 62 9.46 3.65 19.20
C LEU A 62 9.19 2.30 19.87
N THR A 63 8.84 1.27 19.10
CA THR A 63 8.59 -0.07 19.66
C THR A 63 9.87 -0.73 20.15
N ASP A 64 11.01 -0.47 19.49
CA ASP A 64 12.32 -0.97 19.94
C ASP A 64 12.77 -0.34 21.25
N LYS A 65 12.29 0.86 21.56
CA LYS A 65 12.61 1.57 22.79
C LYS A 65 11.64 1.28 23.94
N TYR A 66 10.33 1.32 23.66
CA TYR A 66 9.29 1.29 24.70
C TYR A 66 8.59 -0.07 24.85
N GLY A 67 8.91 -1.04 23.98
CA GLY A 67 8.31 -2.37 23.94
C GLY A 67 7.18 -2.49 22.90
N ARG A 68 6.97 -3.69 22.39
CA ARG A 68 6.03 -3.98 21.29
C ARG A 68 4.58 -3.79 21.73
N LYS A 69 4.19 -4.46 22.80
CA LYS A 69 2.80 -4.48 23.30
C LYS A 69 2.28 -3.08 23.63
N ARG A 70 3.08 -2.27 24.32
CA ARG A 70 2.65 -0.93 24.78
C ARG A 70 2.37 -0.01 23.59
N ILE A 71 3.27 0.02 22.61
CA ILE A 71 3.12 0.87 21.42
C ILE A 71 1.99 0.35 20.54
N LEU A 72 1.83 -0.99 20.40
CA LEU A 72 0.71 -1.58 19.67
C LEU A 72 -0.64 -1.18 20.27
N ALA A 73 -0.80 -1.32 21.57
CA ALA A 73 -2.04 -0.94 22.27
C ALA A 73 -2.36 0.55 22.05
N GLY A 74 -1.36 1.44 22.19
CA GLY A 74 -1.51 2.87 21.92
C GLY A 74 -1.90 3.16 20.46
N SER A 75 -1.30 2.46 19.50
CA SER A 75 -1.64 2.57 18.07
C SER A 75 -3.08 2.13 17.81
N MET A 76 -3.54 1.03 18.40
CA MET A 76 -4.92 0.54 18.20
C MET A 76 -5.97 1.47 18.85
N VAL A 77 -5.67 2.05 20.01
CA VAL A 77 -6.52 3.09 20.62
C VAL A 77 -6.61 4.32 19.68
N LEU A 78 -5.46 4.81 19.21
CA LEU A 78 -5.43 5.94 18.29
C LEU A 78 -6.20 5.64 16.98
N PHE A 79 -6.08 4.41 16.46
CA PHE A 79 -6.83 3.97 15.28
C PHE A 79 -8.34 4.00 15.50
N ALA A 80 -8.81 3.49 16.64
CA ALA A 80 -10.23 3.48 16.98
C ALA A 80 -10.77 4.93 17.14
N VAL A 81 -10.03 5.79 17.85
CA VAL A 81 -10.40 7.21 18.00
C VAL A 81 -10.42 7.92 16.65
N ALA A 82 -9.39 7.76 15.83
CA ALA A 82 -9.33 8.37 14.50
C ALA A 82 -10.45 7.88 13.59
N SER A 83 -10.78 6.58 13.62
CA SER A 83 -11.90 6.01 12.86
C SER A 83 -13.24 6.57 13.29
N LEU A 84 -13.46 6.72 14.59
CA LEU A 84 -14.67 7.37 15.12
C LEU A 84 -14.75 8.84 14.66
N LEU A 85 -13.66 9.57 14.72
CA LEU A 85 -13.61 10.97 14.28
C LEU A 85 -13.79 11.10 12.76
N CYS A 86 -13.37 10.12 11.95
CA CYS A 86 -13.70 10.05 10.54
C CYS A 86 -15.24 10.01 10.34
N ILE A 87 -15.94 9.14 11.09
CA ILE A 87 -17.41 9.00 11.02
C ILE A 87 -18.11 10.32 11.41
N LEU A 88 -17.59 11.01 12.42
CA LEU A 88 -18.14 12.26 12.96
C LEU A 88 -17.74 13.50 12.15
N SER A 89 -16.94 13.38 11.11
CA SER A 89 -16.47 14.50 10.31
C SER A 89 -17.62 15.13 9.53
N LYS A 90 -17.71 16.46 9.62
CA LYS A 90 -18.73 17.26 8.94
C LYS A 90 -18.28 17.83 7.60
N ASP A 91 -16.99 17.88 7.36
CA ASP A 91 -16.37 18.37 6.14
C ASP A 91 -15.18 17.49 5.73
N ILE A 92 -14.80 17.61 4.46
CA ILE A 92 -13.74 16.77 3.85
C ILE A 92 -12.35 17.07 4.43
N ILE A 93 -12.11 18.28 4.92
CA ILE A 93 -10.80 18.67 5.48
C ILE A 93 -10.60 17.97 6.83
N MET A 94 -11.60 18.07 7.72
CA MET A 94 -11.59 17.33 8.99
C MET A 94 -11.43 15.83 8.75
N PHE A 95 -12.21 15.27 7.81
CA PHE A 95 -12.11 13.87 7.44
C PHE A 95 -10.68 13.50 7.01
N ASN A 96 -10.06 14.28 6.12
CA ASN A 96 -8.71 14.04 5.63
C ASN A 96 -7.66 14.13 6.76
N LEU A 97 -7.81 15.08 7.70
CA LEU A 97 -6.92 15.14 8.87
C LEU A 97 -7.03 13.90 9.76
N MET A 98 -8.26 13.41 10.00
CA MET A 98 -8.47 12.18 10.77
C MET A 98 -7.94 10.95 10.03
N ARG A 99 -7.95 10.94 8.70
CA ARG A 99 -7.33 9.91 7.88
C ARG A 99 -5.82 9.84 8.05
N VAL A 100 -5.13 10.98 8.21
CA VAL A 100 -3.68 10.97 8.55
C VAL A 100 -3.43 10.24 9.87
N LEU A 101 -4.20 10.56 10.90
CA LEU A 101 -4.08 9.90 12.22
C LEU A 101 -4.42 8.40 12.14
N GLN A 102 -5.46 8.04 11.39
CA GLN A 102 -5.88 6.67 11.17
C GLN A 102 -4.78 5.85 10.46
N GLY A 103 -4.18 6.42 9.41
CA GLY A 103 -3.06 5.80 8.69
C GLY A 103 -1.83 5.61 9.57
N LEU A 104 -1.43 6.66 10.32
CA LEU A 104 -0.31 6.59 11.27
C LEU A 104 -0.51 5.48 12.29
N ALA A 105 -1.69 5.39 12.85
CA ALA A 105 -2.06 4.35 13.82
C ALA A 105 -2.08 2.94 13.17
N GLY A 106 -2.64 2.81 11.96
CA GLY A 106 -2.68 1.56 11.21
C GLY A 106 -1.30 1.00 10.89
N ALA A 107 -0.33 1.88 10.60
CA ALA A 107 1.07 1.47 10.40
C ALA A 107 1.65 0.75 11.63
N GLY A 108 1.19 1.12 12.84
CA GLY A 108 1.59 0.44 14.07
C GLY A 108 1.27 -1.05 14.06
N GLY A 109 0.08 -1.42 13.59
CA GLY A 109 -0.29 -2.83 13.42
C GLY A 109 0.67 -3.57 12.48
N ILE A 110 0.94 -2.99 11.31
CA ILE A 110 1.80 -3.59 10.26
C ILE A 110 3.24 -3.79 10.75
N VAL A 111 3.84 -2.73 11.29
CA VAL A 111 5.25 -2.73 11.73
C VAL A 111 5.43 -3.67 12.91
N ILE A 112 4.55 -3.57 13.90
CA ILE A 112 4.70 -4.34 15.16
C ILE A 112 4.40 -5.81 14.91
N ALA A 113 3.44 -6.16 14.05
CA ALA A 113 3.18 -7.55 13.70
C ALA A 113 4.43 -8.22 13.11
N LYS A 114 5.14 -7.55 12.20
CA LYS A 114 6.41 -8.06 11.64
C LYS A 114 7.50 -8.17 12.71
N SER A 115 7.67 -7.15 13.56
CA SER A 115 8.67 -7.15 14.62
C SER A 115 8.42 -8.24 15.67
N MET A 116 7.17 -8.40 16.13
CA MET A 116 6.81 -9.49 17.06
C MET A 116 7.06 -10.86 16.44
N SER A 117 6.84 -11.00 15.12
CA SER A 117 7.13 -12.25 14.42
C SER A 117 8.62 -12.60 14.46
N THR A 118 9.50 -11.62 14.24
CA THR A 118 10.96 -11.82 14.32
C THR A 118 11.46 -12.03 15.76
N ASP A 119 10.77 -11.49 16.75
CA ASP A 119 11.10 -11.69 18.16
C ASP A 119 10.72 -13.12 18.63
N MET A 120 9.65 -13.70 18.06
CA MET A 120 9.06 -14.97 18.51
C MET A 120 9.55 -16.20 17.76
N TYR A 121 9.91 -16.04 16.50
CA TYR A 121 10.27 -17.15 15.60
C TYR A 121 11.66 -16.96 15.04
N THR A 122 12.35 -18.06 14.74
CA THR A 122 13.70 -18.07 14.16
C THR A 122 13.82 -19.10 13.03
N GLY A 123 14.79 -18.95 12.16
CA GLY A 123 15.10 -19.92 11.11
C GLY A 123 13.90 -20.26 10.22
N ASN A 124 13.64 -21.55 10.05
CA ASN A 124 12.60 -22.05 9.15
C ASN A 124 11.16 -21.74 9.64
N GLU A 125 10.96 -21.63 10.94
CA GLU A 125 9.65 -21.24 11.51
C GLU A 125 9.33 -19.78 11.20
N LEU A 126 10.31 -18.88 11.33
CA LEU A 126 10.16 -17.48 10.94
C LEU A 126 9.84 -17.37 9.45
N ALA A 127 10.55 -18.11 8.59
CA ALA A 127 10.29 -18.08 7.15
C ALA A 127 8.86 -18.51 6.81
N LYS A 128 8.36 -19.59 7.42
CA LYS A 128 6.98 -20.05 7.25
C LYS A 128 5.97 -19.01 7.74
N PHE A 129 6.24 -18.39 8.88
CA PHE A 129 5.34 -17.38 9.43
C PHE A 129 5.30 -16.11 8.59
N MET A 130 6.46 -15.63 8.11
CA MET A 130 6.53 -14.51 7.19
C MET A 130 5.85 -14.80 5.86
N ALA A 131 5.92 -16.03 5.35
CA ALA A 131 5.18 -16.46 4.17
C ALA A 131 3.65 -16.39 4.41
N LEU A 132 3.17 -16.79 5.60
CA LEU A 132 1.77 -16.65 5.98
C LEU A 132 1.33 -15.17 6.00
N LEU A 133 2.11 -14.31 6.64
CA LEU A 133 1.82 -12.86 6.66
C LEU A 133 1.83 -12.26 5.24
N GLY A 134 2.76 -12.71 4.38
CA GLY A 134 2.81 -12.34 2.97
C GLY A 134 1.57 -12.77 2.19
N ALA A 135 1.09 -13.99 2.42
CA ALA A 135 -0.15 -14.49 1.82
C ALA A 135 -1.38 -13.67 2.24
N ILE A 136 -1.49 -13.33 3.52
CA ILE A 136 -2.56 -12.48 4.05
C ILE A 136 -2.49 -11.09 3.40
N ASN A 137 -1.31 -10.49 3.29
CA ASN A 137 -1.12 -9.21 2.61
C ASN A 137 -1.46 -9.26 1.12
N GLY A 138 -1.24 -10.38 0.45
CA GLY A 138 -1.62 -10.59 -0.95
C GLY A 138 -3.13 -10.73 -1.15
N ILE A 139 -3.83 -11.34 -0.19
CA ILE A 139 -5.30 -11.55 -0.26
C ILE A 139 -6.07 -10.30 0.21
N ALA A 140 -5.52 -9.54 1.15
CA ALA A 140 -6.20 -8.39 1.74
C ALA A 140 -6.66 -7.33 0.71
N PRO A 141 -5.86 -6.92 -0.31
CA PRO A 141 -6.30 -6.00 -1.35
C PRO A 141 -7.42 -6.55 -2.26
N VAL A 142 -7.57 -7.86 -2.31
CA VAL A 142 -8.69 -8.50 -3.04
C VAL A 142 -9.96 -8.45 -2.18
N CYS A 143 -9.86 -8.83 -0.91
CA CYS A 143 -11.01 -8.94 -0.02
C CYS A 143 -11.52 -7.58 0.47
N ALA A 144 -10.63 -6.62 0.77
CA ALA A 144 -11.02 -5.35 1.37
C ALA A 144 -12.05 -4.58 0.53
N PRO A 145 -11.83 -4.29 -0.77
CA PRO A 145 -12.81 -3.56 -1.55
C PRO A 145 -14.05 -4.40 -1.88
N VAL A 146 -13.96 -5.74 -1.95
CA VAL A 146 -15.13 -6.59 -2.17
C VAL A 146 -16.08 -6.52 -0.97
N VAL A 147 -15.54 -6.66 0.25
CA VAL A 147 -16.33 -6.50 1.48
C VAL A 147 -16.86 -5.06 1.59
N GLY A 148 -16.03 -4.06 1.28
CA GLY A 148 -16.44 -2.66 1.22
C GLY A 148 -17.58 -2.41 0.22
N GLY A 149 -17.53 -3.00 -0.97
CA GLY A 149 -18.58 -2.89 -1.99
C GLY A 149 -19.88 -3.59 -1.62
N LEU A 150 -19.80 -4.74 -0.94
CA LEU A 150 -20.98 -5.40 -0.37
C LEU A 150 -21.63 -4.52 0.72
N MET A 151 -20.81 -3.92 1.58
CA MET A 151 -21.30 -2.99 2.62
C MET A 151 -21.90 -1.74 2.02
N ALA A 152 -21.33 -1.17 0.97
CA ALA A 152 -21.87 -0.01 0.25
C ALA A 152 -23.25 -0.25 -0.35
N GLY A 153 -23.60 -1.52 -0.62
CA GLY A 153 -24.93 -1.92 -1.09
C GLY A 153 -26.01 -1.92 -0.01
N VAL A 154 -25.64 -1.95 1.27
CA VAL A 154 -26.55 -2.08 2.42
C VAL A 154 -26.46 -0.94 3.43
N THR A 155 -25.43 -0.10 3.33
CA THR A 155 -25.21 1.02 4.24
C THR A 155 -24.51 2.18 3.51
N SER A 156 -24.49 3.37 4.14
CA SER A 156 -23.76 4.53 3.64
C SER A 156 -22.26 4.45 3.94
N TRP A 157 -21.48 5.43 3.44
CA TRP A 157 -20.06 5.56 3.73
C TRP A 157 -19.74 5.55 5.23
N THR A 158 -20.61 6.13 6.08
CA THR A 158 -20.43 6.10 7.54
C THR A 158 -20.53 4.69 8.11
N GLY A 159 -21.41 3.85 7.56
CA GLY A 159 -21.50 2.44 7.94
C GLY A 159 -20.27 1.64 7.53
N VAL A 160 -19.68 1.93 6.36
CA VAL A 160 -18.40 1.33 5.95
C VAL A 160 -17.29 1.70 6.94
N PHE A 161 -17.21 2.98 7.38
CA PHE A 161 -16.25 3.41 8.41
C PHE A 161 -16.57 2.84 9.80
N ALA A 162 -17.85 2.57 10.12
CA ALA A 162 -18.23 1.89 11.36
C ALA A 162 -17.71 0.44 11.39
N VAL A 163 -17.69 -0.26 10.25
CA VAL A 163 -17.06 -1.60 10.15
C VAL A 163 -15.55 -1.50 10.34
N ILE A 164 -14.87 -0.51 9.74
CA ILE A 164 -13.43 -0.26 9.97
C ILE A 164 -13.16 0.00 11.46
N LEU A 165 -13.98 0.80 12.12
CA LEU A 165 -13.91 1.05 13.56
C LEU A 165 -14.09 -0.23 14.36
N ALA A 166 -15.10 -1.05 14.03
CA ALA A 166 -15.36 -2.32 14.71
C ALA A 166 -14.16 -3.28 14.60
N ILE A 167 -13.57 -3.40 13.41
CA ILE A 167 -12.34 -4.18 13.22
C ILE A 167 -11.20 -3.63 14.08
N GLY A 168 -11.03 -2.30 14.13
CA GLY A 168 -10.03 -1.64 14.97
C GLY A 168 -10.24 -1.93 16.45
N LEU A 169 -11.48 -1.88 16.94
CA LEU A 169 -11.82 -2.21 18.34
C LEU A 169 -11.55 -3.69 18.68
N VAL A 170 -11.90 -4.61 17.79
CA VAL A 170 -11.58 -6.03 17.96
C VAL A 170 -10.07 -6.23 18.05
N LEU A 171 -9.30 -5.62 17.17
CA LEU A 171 -7.83 -5.75 17.19
C LEU A 171 -7.20 -5.02 18.38
N MET A 172 -7.81 -3.92 18.84
CA MET A 172 -7.40 -3.28 20.09
C MET A 172 -7.53 -4.25 21.27
N VAL A 173 -8.67 -4.91 21.39
CA VAL A 173 -8.90 -5.93 22.43
C VAL A 173 -7.92 -7.10 22.27
N CYS A 174 -7.78 -7.64 21.06
CA CYS A 174 -6.83 -8.73 20.78
C CYS A 174 -5.39 -8.34 21.14
N SER A 175 -4.97 -7.09 20.87
CA SER A 175 -3.63 -6.61 21.18
C SER A 175 -3.31 -6.62 22.69
N MET A 176 -4.32 -6.46 23.55
CA MET A 176 -4.16 -6.51 25.00
C MET A 176 -3.80 -7.91 25.50
N PHE A 177 -4.18 -8.95 24.77
CA PHE A 177 -3.87 -10.35 25.11
C PHE A 177 -2.58 -10.87 24.50
N LEU A 178 -1.94 -10.09 23.60
CA LEU A 178 -0.62 -10.45 23.07
C LEU A 178 0.45 -10.33 24.17
N PRO A 179 1.46 -11.22 24.18
CA PRO A 179 2.60 -11.09 25.09
C PRO A 179 3.50 -9.91 24.70
N GLU A 180 4.27 -9.36 25.66
CA GLU A 180 5.42 -8.52 25.31
C GLU A 180 6.54 -9.42 24.80
N THR A 181 6.99 -9.18 23.56
CA THR A 181 8.02 -10.03 22.91
C THR A 181 9.42 -9.45 23.04
N LEU A 182 9.54 -8.13 23.26
CA LEU A 182 10.82 -7.46 23.40
C LEU A 182 11.25 -7.43 24.88
N THR A 183 12.24 -8.23 25.21
CA THR A 183 12.80 -8.25 26.59
C THR A 183 13.42 -6.88 26.92
N PRO A 184 13.38 -6.43 28.19
CA PRO A 184 13.98 -5.16 28.60
C PRO A 184 15.46 -5.01 28.25
N ALA A 185 16.21 -6.12 28.24
CA ALA A 185 17.63 -6.16 27.90
C ALA A 185 17.89 -5.84 26.40
N ASN A 186 16.93 -6.15 25.54
CA ASN A 186 17.06 -5.94 24.09
C ASN A 186 16.50 -4.59 23.63
N ARG A 187 15.99 -3.76 24.57
CA ARG A 187 15.49 -2.42 24.22
C ARG A 187 16.62 -1.47 23.88
N ILE A 188 16.41 -0.66 22.85
CA ILE A 188 17.40 0.34 22.44
C ILE A 188 17.48 1.44 23.49
N SER A 189 18.67 1.64 24.08
CA SER A 189 18.95 2.73 25.03
C SER A 189 19.24 4.07 24.33
N LYS A 190 19.64 4.04 23.05
CA LYS A 190 19.99 5.23 22.28
C LYS A 190 18.77 6.11 21.97
N SER A 191 19.03 7.39 21.71
CA SER A 191 17.98 8.31 21.24
C SER A 191 17.40 7.81 19.91
N VAL A 192 16.08 7.87 19.77
CA VAL A 192 15.37 7.53 18.55
C VAL A 192 15.89 8.37 17.36
N LEU A 193 16.27 9.62 17.60
CA LEU A 193 16.87 10.51 16.60
C LEU A 193 18.19 9.98 16.02
N THR A 194 18.99 9.27 16.82
CA THR A 194 20.24 8.67 16.35
C THR A 194 20.00 7.52 15.37
N VAL A 195 18.88 6.82 15.51
CA VAL A 195 18.48 5.75 14.59
C VAL A 195 18.13 6.34 13.22
N TYR A 196 17.47 7.50 13.20
CA TYR A 196 17.13 8.20 11.93
C TYR A 196 18.35 8.73 11.19
N GLY A 197 19.41 9.13 11.89
CA GLY A 197 20.67 9.59 11.25
C GLY A 197 21.28 8.55 10.30
N ASN A 198 21.08 7.27 10.60
CA ASN A 198 21.57 6.17 9.76
C ASN A 198 20.55 5.71 8.69
N LEU A 199 19.27 6.07 8.83
CA LEU A 199 18.22 5.62 7.92
C LEU A 199 18.51 6.01 6.46
N PHE A 200 18.93 7.25 6.24
CA PHE A 200 19.23 7.78 4.91
C PHE A 200 20.58 7.31 4.32
N ARG A 201 21.38 6.59 5.10
CA ARG A 201 22.68 6.08 4.63
C ARG A 201 22.53 5.09 3.47
N VAL A 202 21.42 4.35 3.42
CA VAL A 202 21.12 3.38 2.35
C VAL A 202 21.05 4.04 0.96
N PHE A 203 20.72 5.34 0.87
CA PHE A 203 20.71 6.08 -0.39
C PHE A 203 22.11 6.33 -0.99
N ARG A 204 23.18 6.06 -0.24
CA ARG A 204 24.55 6.08 -0.80
C ARG A 204 24.81 4.91 -1.76
N ASN A 205 24.02 3.86 -1.66
CA ASN A 205 24.13 2.72 -2.57
C ASN A 205 23.28 2.97 -3.83
N PRO A 206 23.90 3.12 -5.02
CA PRO A 206 23.15 3.44 -6.24
C PRO A 206 22.16 2.32 -6.67
N ARG A 207 22.41 1.05 -6.30
CA ARG A 207 21.48 -0.04 -6.61
C ARG A 207 20.21 0.08 -5.76
N PHE A 208 20.37 0.32 -4.48
CA PHE A 208 19.25 0.59 -3.59
C PHE A 208 18.44 1.79 -4.06
N THR A 209 19.12 2.93 -4.30
CA THR A 209 18.47 4.17 -4.71
C THR A 209 17.68 4.02 -5.99
N LEU A 210 18.26 3.41 -7.04
CA LEU A 210 17.57 3.18 -8.30
C LEU A 210 16.38 2.22 -8.14
N SER A 211 16.53 1.16 -7.32
CA SER A 211 15.42 0.24 -7.04
C SER A 211 14.30 0.94 -6.29
N ALA A 212 14.60 1.74 -5.27
CA ALA A 212 13.61 2.49 -4.49
C ALA A 212 12.89 3.56 -5.33
N LEU A 213 13.60 4.25 -6.23
CA LEU A 213 12.99 5.22 -7.15
C LEU A 213 12.13 4.54 -8.21
N ALA A 214 12.55 3.40 -8.75
CA ALA A 214 11.75 2.62 -9.68
C ALA A 214 10.49 2.07 -9.01
N GLU A 215 10.59 1.59 -7.77
CA GLU A 215 9.46 1.17 -6.94
C GLU A 215 8.50 2.33 -6.71
N MET A 216 9.01 3.46 -6.22
CA MET A 216 8.21 4.67 -6.00
C MET A 216 7.46 5.09 -7.26
N ALA A 217 8.11 5.09 -8.42
CA ALA A 217 7.48 5.46 -9.70
C ALA A 217 6.45 4.42 -10.16
N SER A 218 6.67 3.12 -9.92
CA SER A 218 5.69 2.07 -10.21
C SER A 218 4.46 2.19 -9.32
N PHE A 219 4.65 2.47 -8.03
CA PHE A 219 3.56 2.74 -7.09
C PHE A 219 2.79 4.03 -7.40
N PHE A 220 3.46 5.04 -7.95
CA PHE A 220 2.80 6.25 -8.42
C PHE A 220 1.75 5.91 -9.50
N THR A 221 2.10 5.05 -10.48
CA THR A 221 1.16 4.52 -11.47
C THR A 221 0.03 3.73 -10.82
N PHE A 222 0.36 2.83 -9.89
CA PHE A 222 -0.61 1.98 -9.21
C PHE A 222 -1.61 2.78 -8.36
N PHE A 223 -1.14 3.76 -7.60
CA PHE A 223 -2.03 4.58 -6.77
C PHE A 223 -2.83 5.60 -7.58
N ALA A 224 -2.35 6.03 -8.74
CA ALA A 224 -3.16 6.77 -9.69
C ALA A 224 -4.37 5.94 -10.16
N TYR A 225 -4.16 4.64 -10.46
CA TYR A 225 -5.26 3.71 -10.72
C TYR A 225 -6.20 3.58 -9.50
N ILE A 226 -5.67 3.35 -8.30
CA ILE A 226 -6.50 3.19 -7.10
C ILE A 226 -7.38 4.42 -6.87
N ALA A 227 -6.82 5.63 -6.98
CA ALA A 227 -7.53 6.87 -6.70
C ALA A 227 -8.59 7.23 -7.76
N SER A 228 -8.35 6.89 -9.03
CA SER A 228 -9.26 7.23 -10.14
C SER A 228 -10.30 6.15 -10.44
N SER A 229 -9.98 4.89 -10.24
CA SER A 229 -10.85 3.76 -10.63
C SER A 229 -12.25 3.77 -10.03
N PRO A 230 -12.49 4.19 -8.76
CA PRO A 230 -13.86 4.28 -8.22
C PRO A 230 -14.74 5.23 -9.01
N PHE A 231 -14.18 6.38 -9.41
CA PHE A 231 -14.92 7.39 -10.17
C PHE A 231 -15.11 6.94 -11.63
N ILE A 232 -14.07 6.46 -12.28
CA ILE A 232 -14.14 6.00 -13.69
C ILE A 232 -15.14 4.84 -13.79
N LEU A 233 -15.00 3.80 -12.98
CA LEU A 233 -15.84 2.61 -13.13
C LEU A 233 -17.28 2.82 -12.66
N GLN A 234 -17.50 3.65 -11.62
CA GLN A 234 -18.86 3.88 -11.12
C GLN A 234 -19.57 5.07 -11.80
N GLN A 235 -18.88 6.19 -12.09
CA GLN A 235 -19.54 7.37 -12.63
C GLN A 235 -19.51 7.41 -14.17
N VAL A 236 -18.42 6.96 -14.82
CA VAL A 236 -18.31 6.95 -16.28
C VAL A 236 -18.91 5.66 -16.87
N TYR A 237 -18.59 4.50 -16.28
CA TYR A 237 -19.09 3.20 -16.75
C TYR A 237 -20.34 2.72 -16.01
N HIS A 238 -20.88 3.48 -15.05
CA HIS A 238 -22.11 3.22 -14.32
C HIS A 238 -22.16 1.86 -13.60
N LEU A 239 -21.02 1.35 -13.17
CA LEU A 239 -20.98 0.15 -12.35
C LEU A 239 -21.51 0.40 -10.94
N SER A 240 -22.18 -0.62 -10.37
CA SER A 240 -22.50 -0.61 -8.95
C SER A 240 -21.22 -0.65 -8.10
N PRO A 241 -21.25 -0.26 -6.81
CA PRO A 241 -20.11 -0.38 -5.89
C PRO A 241 -19.55 -1.81 -5.84
N LEU A 242 -20.41 -2.82 -5.88
CA LEU A 242 -19.99 -4.22 -5.96
C LEU A 242 -19.34 -4.56 -7.30
N GLY A 243 -19.91 -4.09 -8.43
CA GLY A 243 -19.33 -4.27 -9.77
C GLY A 243 -17.93 -3.67 -9.86
N TYR A 244 -17.74 -2.45 -9.34
CA TYR A 244 -16.43 -1.83 -9.19
C TYR A 244 -15.47 -2.72 -8.39
N SER A 245 -15.92 -3.20 -7.22
CA SER A 245 -15.09 -4.01 -6.32
C SER A 245 -14.63 -5.32 -6.95
N LEU A 246 -15.47 -5.96 -7.77
CA LEU A 246 -15.10 -7.17 -8.51
C LEU A 246 -14.04 -6.87 -9.59
N CYS A 247 -14.16 -5.74 -10.31
CA CYS A 247 -13.14 -5.28 -11.25
C CYS A 247 -11.80 -5.01 -10.54
N PHE A 248 -11.85 -4.38 -9.37
CA PHE A 248 -10.67 -4.12 -8.55
C PHE A 248 -10.03 -5.42 -8.06
N ALA A 249 -10.82 -6.37 -7.56
CA ALA A 249 -10.37 -7.69 -7.12
C ALA A 249 -9.68 -8.46 -8.26
N LEU A 250 -10.24 -8.42 -9.47
CA LEU A 250 -9.60 -9.01 -10.66
C LEU A 250 -8.21 -8.41 -10.87
N ASN A 251 -8.07 -7.10 -10.84
CA ASN A 251 -6.78 -6.42 -11.00
C ASN A 251 -5.79 -6.80 -9.87
N ALA A 252 -6.25 -6.90 -8.62
CA ALA A 252 -5.41 -7.32 -7.49
C ALA A 252 -4.91 -8.78 -7.66
N ILE A 253 -5.76 -9.69 -8.13
CA ILE A 253 -5.36 -11.07 -8.48
C ILE A 253 -4.31 -11.05 -9.60
N MET A 254 -4.49 -10.20 -10.60
CA MET A 254 -3.56 -10.10 -11.73
C MET A 254 -2.21 -9.51 -11.34
N ILE A 255 -2.14 -8.63 -10.34
CA ILE A 255 -0.87 -8.19 -9.72
C ILE A 255 -0.14 -9.40 -9.12
N GLY A 256 -0.85 -10.23 -8.36
CA GLY A 256 -0.28 -11.48 -7.80
C GLY A 256 0.21 -12.45 -8.87
N ALA A 257 -0.54 -12.61 -9.95
CA ALA A 257 -0.16 -13.42 -11.10
C ALA A 257 1.10 -12.87 -11.79
N GLY A 258 1.20 -11.55 -11.92
CA GLY A 258 2.39 -10.86 -12.43
C GLY A 258 3.62 -11.12 -11.55
N ALA A 259 3.47 -10.98 -10.22
CA ALA A 259 4.55 -11.27 -9.28
C ALA A 259 5.03 -12.73 -9.37
N ALA A 260 4.10 -13.67 -9.52
CA ALA A 260 4.42 -15.08 -9.76
C ALA A 260 5.10 -15.31 -11.12
N LEU A 261 4.68 -14.62 -12.17
CA LEU A 261 5.29 -14.70 -13.50
C LEU A 261 6.74 -14.19 -13.49
N ALA A 262 7.04 -13.16 -12.69
CA ALA A 262 8.40 -12.62 -12.55
C ALA A 262 9.40 -13.69 -12.08
N THR A 263 8.98 -14.65 -11.25
CA THR A 263 9.85 -15.73 -10.74
C THR A 263 10.31 -16.71 -11.83
N ARG A 264 9.65 -16.74 -12.98
CA ARG A 264 10.05 -17.57 -14.14
C ARG A 264 11.19 -16.98 -14.96
N PHE A 265 11.52 -15.71 -14.73
CA PHE A 265 12.63 -15.06 -15.42
C PHE A 265 13.95 -15.38 -14.72
N HIS A 266 14.86 -16.05 -15.43
CA HIS A 266 16.20 -16.35 -14.92
C HIS A 266 17.06 -15.09 -14.74
N ASN A 267 16.77 -14.02 -15.49
CA ASN A 267 17.52 -12.76 -15.46
C ASN A 267 16.62 -11.61 -14.99
N GLN A 268 16.89 -11.09 -13.79
CA GLN A 268 16.14 -9.97 -13.20
C GLN A 268 16.17 -8.70 -14.07
N SER A 269 17.31 -8.43 -14.75
CA SER A 269 17.45 -7.29 -15.65
C SER A 269 16.49 -7.39 -16.85
N HIS A 270 16.28 -8.59 -17.40
CA HIS A 270 15.32 -8.81 -18.47
C HIS A 270 13.88 -8.68 -17.97
N CYS A 271 13.56 -9.23 -16.81
CA CYS A 271 12.24 -9.09 -16.18
C CYS A 271 11.89 -7.62 -15.98
N LEU A 272 12.79 -6.84 -15.39
CA LEU A 272 12.58 -5.41 -15.13
C LEU A 272 12.33 -4.62 -16.42
N ARG A 273 13.12 -4.85 -17.47
CA ARG A 273 12.92 -4.16 -18.76
C ARG A 273 11.62 -4.55 -19.42
N PHE A 274 11.32 -5.84 -19.48
CA PHE A 274 10.07 -6.34 -20.08
C PHE A 274 8.84 -5.77 -19.35
N ALA A 275 8.81 -5.88 -18.01
CA ALA A 275 7.71 -5.38 -17.22
C ALA A 275 7.59 -3.85 -17.24
N GLY A 276 8.71 -3.11 -17.20
CA GLY A 276 8.73 -1.65 -17.27
C GLY A 276 8.25 -1.12 -18.62
N THR A 277 8.73 -1.71 -19.73
CA THR A 277 8.24 -1.33 -21.08
C THR A 277 6.79 -1.74 -21.29
N GLY A 278 6.38 -2.92 -20.77
CA GLY A 278 4.99 -3.37 -20.80
C GLY A 278 4.07 -2.44 -20.01
N MET A 279 4.46 -2.03 -18.80
CA MET A 279 3.68 -1.08 -17.99
C MET A 279 3.51 0.27 -18.71
N LEU A 280 4.57 0.79 -19.34
CA LEU A 280 4.50 2.02 -20.12
C LEU A 280 3.55 1.86 -21.32
N ALA A 281 3.70 0.79 -22.10
CA ALA A 281 2.80 0.53 -23.24
C ALA A 281 1.34 0.41 -22.78
N GLY A 282 1.09 -0.33 -21.68
CA GLY A 282 -0.25 -0.50 -21.12
C GLY A 282 -0.87 0.82 -20.65
N THR A 283 -0.10 1.68 -19.99
CA THR A 283 -0.60 2.99 -19.53
C THR A 283 -0.85 3.96 -20.66
N LEU A 284 -0.05 3.96 -21.73
CA LEU A 284 -0.29 4.77 -22.92
C LEU A 284 -1.56 4.31 -23.66
N VAL A 285 -1.73 3.01 -23.86
CA VAL A 285 -2.95 2.44 -24.44
C VAL A 285 -4.16 2.81 -23.57
N LEU A 286 -4.04 2.65 -22.24
CA LEU A 286 -5.12 2.99 -21.32
C LEU A 286 -5.50 4.47 -21.38
N ALA A 287 -4.52 5.39 -21.47
CA ALA A 287 -4.78 6.82 -21.61
C ALA A 287 -5.60 7.12 -22.89
N LEU A 288 -5.27 6.49 -24.01
CA LEU A 288 -6.02 6.63 -25.25
C LEU A 288 -7.44 6.05 -25.15
N LEU A 289 -7.60 4.87 -24.55
CA LEU A 289 -8.89 4.21 -24.40
C LEU A 289 -9.84 5.00 -23.48
N LEU A 290 -9.33 5.56 -22.39
CA LEU A 290 -10.12 6.38 -21.46
C LEU A 290 -10.63 7.67 -22.10
N CYS A 291 -9.87 8.26 -23.02
CA CYS A 291 -10.29 9.44 -23.78
C CYS A 291 -11.27 9.12 -24.92
N SER A 292 -11.37 7.85 -25.33
CA SER A 292 -12.11 7.44 -26.54
C SER A 292 -13.46 6.80 -26.26
N ALA A 293 -13.96 6.86 -25.02
CA ALA A 293 -15.24 6.26 -24.58
C ALA A 293 -15.42 4.79 -25.02
N MET A 294 -14.34 4.01 -24.96
CA MET A 294 -14.33 2.60 -25.37
C MET A 294 -15.14 1.72 -24.42
N PRO A 295 -15.67 0.57 -24.89
CA PRO A 295 -16.39 -0.38 -24.03
C PRO A 295 -15.56 -0.82 -22.80
N LEU A 296 -16.24 -1.02 -21.68
CA LEU A 296 -15.62 -1.39 -20.39
C LEU A 296 -14.64 -2.57 -20.50
N TRP A 297 -15.01 -3.62 -21.24
CA TRP A 297 -14.17 -4.82 -21.35
C TRP A 297 -12.81 -4.57 -22.00
N ILE A 298 -12.71 -3.61 -22.95
CA ILE A 298 -11.44 -3.20 -23.57
C ILE A 298 -10.57 -2.44 -22.56
N VAL A 299 -11.17 -1.50 -21.84
CA VAL A 299 -10.49 -0.73 -20.79
C VAL A 299 -10.03 -1.64 -19.65
N MET A 300 -10.86 -2.60 -19.24
CA MET A 300 -10.48 -3.59 -18.23
C MET A 300 -9.33 -4.49 -18.69
N ALA A 301 -9.28 -4.88 -19.95
CA ALA A 301 -8.15 -5.65 -20.49
C ALA A 301 -6.83 -4.85 -20.41
N ALA A 302 -6.87 -3.54 -20.71
CA ALA A 302 -5.71 -2.65 -20.58
C ALA A 302 -5.29 -2.45 -19.11
N TYR A 303 -6.25 -2.32 -18.17
CA TYR A 303 -5.96 -2.30 -16.74
C TYR A 303 -5.30 -3.60 -16.30
N VAL A 304 -5.88 -4.75 -16.62
CA VAL A 304 -5.34 -6.09 -16.29
C VAL A 304 -3.90 -6.22 -16.81
N TYR A 305 -3.65 -5.89 -18.07
CA TYR A 305 -2.30 -5.95 -18.63
C TYR A 305 -1.31 -5.06 -17.86
N THR A 306 -1.70 -3.82 -17.56
CA THR A 306 -0.87 -2.88 -16.80
C THR A 306 -0.58 -3.39 -15.39
N MET A 307 -1.59 -3.97 -14.72
CA MET A 307 -1.45 -4.51 -13.36
C MET A 307 -0.60 -5.79 -13.30
N VAL A 308 -0.64 -6.63 -14.33
CA VAL A 308 0.29 -7.76 -14.46
C VAL A 308 1.73 -7.25 -14.57
N CYS A 309 1.98 -6.25 -15.43
CA CYS A 309 3.32 -5.66 -15.56
C CYS A 309 3.78 -4.99 -14.25
N PHE A 310 2.90 -4.28 -13.54
CA PHE A 310 3.18 -3.74 -12.22
C PHE A 310 3.59 -4.85 -11.24
N GLY A 311 2.81 -5.93 -11.15
CA GLY A 311 3.11 -7.09 -10.30
C GLY A 311 4.47 -7.73 -10.62
N MET A 312 4.82 -7.83 -11.90
CA MET A 312 6.12 -8.36 -12.34
C MET A 312 7.30 -7.50 -11.87
N LEU A 313 7.13 -6.20 -11.66
CA LEU A 313 8.20 -5.31 -11.16
C LEU A 313 8.48 -5.52 -9.68
N GLN A 314 7.47 -5.83 -8.87
CA GLN A 314 7.56 -5.82 -7.40
C GLN A 314 8.59 -6.83 -6.87
N THR A 315 8.58 -8.05 -7.40
CA THR A 315 9.46 -9.13 -6.94
C THR A 315 10.95 -8.81 -7.15
N PRO A 316 11.43 -8.47 -8.37
CA PRO A 316 12.85 -8.18 -8.57
C PRO A 316 13.29 -6.85 -7.94
N LEU A 317 12.45 -5.79 -7.91
CA LEU A 317 12.81 -4.53 -7.27
C LEU A 317 13.04 -4.70 -5.78
N THR A 318 12.14 -5.41 -5.08
CA THR A 318 12.28 -5.72 -3.65
C THR A 318 13.54 -6.56 -3.40
N ALA A 319 13.75 -7.61 -4.19
CA ALA A 319 14.91 -8.50 -4.04
C ALA A 319 16.23 -7.73 -4.21
N ILE A 320 16.35 -6.90 -5.25
CA ILE A 320 17.58 -6.12 -5.52
C ILE A 320 17.81 -5.08 -4.42
N ALA A 321 16.75 -4.37 -3.97
CA ALA A 321 16.86 -3.37 -2.94
C ALA A 321 17.38 -3.98 -1.62
N LEU A 322 16.77 -5.06 -1.15
CA LEU A 322 17.15 -5.69 0.11
C LEU A 322 18.51 -6.40 0.03
N ASP A 323 18.82 -7.02 -1.10
CA ASP A 323 20.12 -7.66 -1.31
C ASP A 323 21.28 -6.68 -1.34
N SER A 324 21.03 -5.46 -1.85
CA SER A 324 22.06 -4.41 -1.93
C SER A 324 22.41 -3.78 -0.57
N GLU A 325 21.58 -3.92 0.46
CA GLU A 325 21.72 -3.32 1.79
C GLU A 325 21.50 -4.34 2.91
N ARG A 326 22.10 -5.53 2.81
CA ARG A 326 21.96 -6.62 3.80
C ARG A 326 22.34 -6.19 5.21
N ASP A 327 23.40 -5.39 5.36
CA ASP A 327 23.86 -4.90 6.66
C ASP A 327 22.91 -3.88 7.30
N ASN A 328 22.05 -3.24 6.48
CA ASN A 328 21.08 -2.24 6.90
C ASN A 328 19.64 -2.64 6.52
N ALA A 329 19.35 -3.95 6.48
CA ALA A 329 18.09 -4.50 5.95
C ALA A 329 16.83 -3.88 6.58
N GLY A 330 16.87 -3.54 7.87
CA GLY A 330 15.77 -2.87 8.56
C GLY A 330 15.49 -1.47 8.01
N ALA A 331 16.54 -0.64 7.83
CA ALA A 331 16.42 0.69 7.26
C ALA A 331 16.00 0.63 5.78
N ALA A 332 16.59 -0.30 5.02
CA ALA A 332 16.25 -0.53 3.62
C ALA A 332 14.77 -0.92 3.45
N SER A 333 14.28 -1.86 4.24
CA SER A 333 12.87 -2.30 4.20
C SER A 333 11.90 -1.18 4.59
N ALA A 334 12.23 -0.38 5.62
CA ALA A 334 11.40 0.73 6.06
C ALA A 334 11.27 1.83 4.98
N ILE A 335 12.39 2.24 4.39
CA ILE A 335 12.41 3.24 3.32
C ILE A 335 11.70 2.72 2.07
N PHE A 336 12.00 1.49 1.66
CA PHE A 336 11.41 0.88 0.48
C PHE A 336 9.88 0.78 0.62
N GLY A 337 9.38 0.31 1.77
CA GLY A 337 7.95 0.26 2.05
C GLY A 337 7.29 1.64 2.14
N ALA A 338 7.96 2.63 2.76
CA ALA A 338 7.44 3.98 2.86
C ALA A 338 7.39 4.69 1.50
N SER A 339 8.34 4.41 0.58
CA SER A 339 8.41 5.04 -0.74
C SER A 339 7.16 4.81 -1.57
N GLY A 340 6.56 3.61 -1.49
CA GLY A 340 5.30 3.30 -2.15
C GLY A 340 4.14 4.17 -1.65
N PHE A 341 4.01 4.37 -0.34
CA PHE A 341 2.96 5.23 0.22
C PHE A 341 3.19 6.72 -0.08
N VAL A 342 4.45 7.17 -0.11
CA VAL A 342 4.79 8.53 -0.55
C VAL A 342 4.37 8.73 -2.02
N ALA A 343 4.64 7.76 -2.88
CA ALA A 343 4.18 7.79 -4.27
C ALA A 343 2.67 7.91 -4.38
N GLY A 344 1.93 7.13 -3.59
CA GLY A 344 0.47 7.20 -3.53
C GLY A 344 -0.05 8.56 -3.05
N ALA A 345 0.60 9.12 -2.04
CA ALA A 345 0.26 10.44 -1.53
C ALA A 345 0.44 11.55 -2.59
N LEU A 346 1.41 11.40 -3.48
CA LEU A 346 1.65 12.34 -4.58
C LEU A 346 0.72 12.11 -5.78
N ALA A 347 0.41 10.86 -6.11
CA ALA A 347 -0.39 10.51 -7.28
C ALA A 347 -1.88 10.81 -7.10
N SER A 348 -2.44 10.49 -5.92
CA SER A 348 -3.89 10.52 -5.69
C SER A 348 -4.56 11.89 -5.95
N PRO A 349 -4.01 13.04 -5.53
CA PRO A 349 -4.66 14.33 -5.80
C PRO A 349 -4.57 14.74 -7.27
N LEU A 350 -3.58 14.24 -8.02
CA LEU A 350 -3.34 14.63 -9.41
C LEU A 350 -4.40 14.06 -10.35
N VAL A 351 -4.95 12.88 -10.06
CA VAL A 351 -5.95 12.23 -10.91
C VAL A 351 -7.31 12.93 -10.89
N GLY A 352 -7.57 13.81 -9.93
CA GLY A 352 -8.82 14.58 -9.85
C GLY A 352 -8.73 15.99 -10.42
N ILE A 353 -7.62 16.34 -11.08
CA ILE A 353 -7.43 17.67 -11.67
C ILE A 353 -8.00 17.67 -13.11
N GLY A 354 -9.08 18.41 -13.29
CA GLY A 354 -9.79 18.47 -14.58
C GLY A 354 -10.64 17.24 -14.86
N ASP A 355 -10.62 16.74 -16.11
CA ASP A 355 -11.32 15.52 -16.47
C ASP A 355 -10.60 14.28 -15.92
N ILE A 356 -11.31 13.46 -15.14
CA ILE A 356 -10.73 12.35 -14.41
C ILE A 356 -10.20 11.23 -15.34
N THR A 357 -10.77 11.06 -16.52
CA THR A 357 -10.34 10.06 -17.48
C THR A 357 -9.00 10.47 -18.11
N VAL A 358 -8.88 11.73 -18.51
CA VAL A 358 -7.65 12.30 -19.07
C VAL A 358 -6.54 12.35 -18.03
N SER A 359 -6.81 12.96 -16.86
CA SER A 359 -5.82 13.12 -15.80
C SER A 359 -5.30 11.78 -15.29
N SER A 360 -6.18 10.78 -15.13
CA SER A 360 -5.79 9.43 -14.72
C SER A 360 -4.81 8.80 -15.72
N GLY A 361 -5.15 8.84 -17.01
CA GLY A 361 -4.29 8.29 -18.05
C GLY A 361 -2.92 8.96 -18.08
N VAL A 362 -2.88 10.30 -18.02
CA VAL A 362 -1.63 11.08 -18.01
C VAL A 362 -0.78 10.79 -16.78
N VAL A 363 -1.38 10.81 -15.58
CA VAL A 363 -0.66 10.57 -14.32
C VAL A 363 -0.08 9.15 -14.29
N MET A 364 -0.85 8.14 -14.73
CA MET A 364 -0.37 6.77 -14.82
C MET A 364 0.80 6.65 -15.81
N ALA A 365 0.70 7.27 -16.98
CA ALA A 365 1.77 7.26 -17.99
C ALA A 365 3.04 7.96 -17.48
N CYS A 366 2.92 9.10 -16.80
CA CYS A 366 4.06 9.80 -16.18
C CYS A 366 4.80 8.90 -15.17
N GLY A 367 4.06 8.19 -14.32
CA GLY A 367 4.65 7.22 -13.38
C GLY A 367 5.38 6.08 -14.11
N ALA A 368 4.79 5.54 -15.17
CA ALA A 368 5.39 4.47 -15.95
C ALA A 368 6.66 4.92 -16.71
N VAL A 369 6.67 6.14 -17.26
CA VAL A 369 7.87 6.75 -17.85
C VAL A 369 8.98 6.91 -16.81
N ALA A 370 8.67 7.49 -15.64
CA ALA A 370 9.64 7.65 -14.56
C ALA A 370 10.19 6.29 -14.09
N CYS A 371 9.33 5.28 -13.95
CA CYS A 371 9.74 3.93 -13.57
C CYS A 371 10.75 3.35 -14.57
N LEU A 372 10.47 3.45 -15.87
CA LEU A 372 11.35 2.96 -16.90
C LEU A 372 12.70 3.71 -16.93
N LEU A 373 12.69 5.03 -16.70
CA LEU A 373 13.92 5.83 -16.59
C LEU A 373 14.84 5.36 -15.46
N PHE A 374 14.31 4.87 -14.34
CA PHE A 374 15.12 4.30 -13.25
C PHE A 374 15.49 2.84 -13.49
N ILE A 375 14.64 2.06 -14.16
CA ILE A 375 14.92 0.65 -14.50
C ILE A 375 16.09 0.52 -15.50
N LEU A 376 16.19 1.41 -16.49
CA LEU A 376 17.24 1.31 -17.52
C LEU A 376 18.66 1.35 -16.93
N PRO A 377 19.05 2.36 -16.11
CA PRO A 377 20.37 2.37 -15.49
C PRO A 377 20.54 1.27 -14.43
N LEU A 378 19.48 0.88 -13.69
CA LEU A 378 19.53 -0.25 -12.76
C LEU A 378 19.89 -1.53 -13.50
N SER A 379 19.19 -1.83 -14.58
CA SER A 379 19.40 -3.04 -15.38
C SER A 379 20.78 -3.11 -16.04
N SER A 380 21.35 -1.95 -16.41
CA SER A 380 22.72 -1.88 -16.96
C SER A 380 23.77 -2.21 -15.89
N ARG A 381 23.58 -1.71 -14.66
CA ARG A 381 24.47 -2.03 -13.52
C ARG A 381 24.41 -3.50 -13.11
N LEU A 382 23.23 -4.14 -13.19
CA LEU A 382 23.08 -5.56 -12.88
C LEU A 382 23.81 -6.43 -13.90
N ARG A 383 23.83 -6.05 -15.18
CA ARG A 383 24.58 -6.78 -16.22
C ARG A 383 26.09 -6.64 -16.04
N ALA A 384 26.58 -5.45 -15.70
CA ALA A 384 27.99 -5.20 -15.48
C ALA A 384 28.60 -5.98 -14.31
N VAL A 385 27.80 -6.52 -13.41
CA VAL A 385 28.24 -7.36 -12.28
C VAL A 385 28.15 -8.85 -12.60
N ALA A 386 27.31 -9.22 -13.57
CA ALA A 386 27.14 -10.59 -14.01
C ALA A 386 28.11 -10.98 -15.15
N ALA A 387 28.78 -10.00 -15.77
CA ALA A 387 29.85 -10.16 -16.74
C ALA A 387 31.24 -10.12 -16.06
#